data_a7230430bb2f1f9cb72a0ce6779eacf6
#
_entry.id   a7230430bb2f1f9cb72a0ce6779eacf6
#
_cell.length_a   1.000
_cell.length_b   1.000
_cell.length_c   1.000
_cell.angle_alpha   90.00
_cell.angle_beta   90.00
_cell.angle_gamma   90.00
#
_symmetry.space_group_name_H-M   'P 1'
#
loop_
_entity.id
_entity.type
_entity.pdbx_description
1 polymer ?
#
loop_
_entity_poly.entity_id
_entity_poly.type
_entity_poly.pdbx_seq_one_letter_code
_entity_poly.pdbx_strand_id
1 'polypeptide(L)'
;MLETRALGYHPATAPRPLLEGLDLRLPVGEPVLVAGRSGSGKTTLLELLAGLAEPDAGQILWRGELCSAQQRRWLCGLVFQFPERHFLGLTVAQELRLGHRRLEAERIEAVLEQVGLAGLPAQQAPERLSGGQQRRLALAVQLLRDPQVLLLDEPTAGLDWAVRDEVLQLLLDLAKERALLVVTHEPELFQGRVAQAWRLRGGQLEPLPTMQPGLRP
;
A
#
# COMPACT_ATOMS: atom_id res chain seq x y z
N MET A 1 -13.37 6.96 3.91
CA MET A 1 -13.21 6.63 2.49
C MET A 1 -12.32 7.68 1.85
N LEU A 2 -11.27 7.26 1.16
CA LEU A 2 -10.45 8.10 0.28
C LEU A 2 -11.01 7.95 -1.14
N GLU A 3 -11.14 9.04 -1.89
CA GLU A 3 -11.62 8.99 -3.27
C GLU A 3 -10.85 9.95 -4.16
N THR A 4 -10.76 9.61 -5.45
CA THR A 4 -10.26 10.50 -6.50
C THR A 4 -11.40 10.87 -7.43
N ARG A 5 -11.37 12.09 -7.96
CA ARG A 5 -12.31 12.57 -8.99
C ARG A 5 -11.53 13.16 -10.14
N ALA A 6 -11.67 12.54 -11.31
CA ALA A 6 -11.01 12.92 -12.54
C ALA A 6 -9.49 13.15 -12.37
N LEU A 7 -8.81 12.31 -11.56
CA LEU A 7 -7.40 12.48 -11.23
C LEU A 7 -6.54 12.32 -12.48
N GLY A 8 -5.70 13.30 -12.76
CA GLY A 8 -4.77 13.31 -13.88
C GLY A 8 -3.35 13.66 -13.45
N TYR A 9 -2.37 13.06 -14.13
CA TYR A 9 -0.97 13.36 -13.91
C TYR A 9 -0.14 13.22 -15.19
N HIS A 10 0.64 14.26 -15.49
CA HIS A 10 1.49 14.32 -16.67
C HIS A 10 2.94 14.66 -16.26
N PRO A 11 3.83 13.67 -16.17
CA PRO A 11 5.24 13.94 -15.92
C PRO A 11 5.81 14.87 -17.00
N ALA A 12 6.53 15.91 -16.61
CA ALA A 12 7.08 16.91 -17.54
C ALA A 12 7.98 16.31 -18.65
N THR A 13 8.55 15.13 -18.39
CA THR A 13 9.42 14.40 -19.35
C THR A 13 8.67 13.40 -20.23
N ALA A 14 7.38 13.17 -19.97
CA ALA A 14 6.59 12.20 -20.72
C ALA A 14 5.88 12.88 -21.91
N PRO A 15 5.81 12.21 -23.09
CA PRO A 15 5.13 12.77 -24.27
C PRO A 15 3.60 12.76 -24.14
N ARG A 16 3.06 12.02 -23.18
CA ARG A 16 1.61 11.87 -22.91
C ARG A 16 1.35 11.81 -21.41
N PRO A 17 0.14 12.18 -20.97
CA PRO A 17 -0.27 11.96 -19.59
C PRO A 17 -0.07 10.50 -19.19
N LEU A 18 0.39 10.30 -17.95
CA LEU A 18 0.56 8.97 -17.36
C LEU A 18 -0.75 8.47 -16.74
N LEU A 19 -1.55 9.38 -16.19
CA LEU A 19 -2.87 9.12 -15.63
C LEU A 19 -3.86 10.16 -16.16
N GLU A 20 -5.06 9.73 -16.55
CA GLU A 20 -6.10 10.59 -17.14
C GLU A 20 -7.48 10.25 -16.57
N GLY A 21 -8.07 11.20 -15.82
CA GLY A 21 -9.46 11.12 -15.39
C GLY A 21 -9.78 9.94 -14.48
N LEU A 22 -8.87 9.57 -13.56
CA LEU A 22 -9.07 8.41 -12.70
C LEU A 22 -10.07 8.72 -11.59
N ASP A 23 -11.15 7.94 -11.56
CA ASP A 23 -12.13 7.89 -10.48
C ASP A 23 -11.94 6.58 -9.71
N LEU A 24 -11.49 6.68 -8.46
CA LEU A 24 -11.23 5.55 -7.59
C LEU A 24 -11.81 5.82 -6.21
N ARG A 25 -12.37 4.78 -5.58
CA ARG A 25 -12.89 4.85 -4.21
C ARG A 25 -12.25 3.77 -3.36
N LEU A 26 -11.73 4.16 -2.21
CA LEU A 26 -11.11 3.26 -1.24
C LEU A 26 -11.94 3.28 0.05
N PRO A 27 -12.96 2.43 0.16
CA PRO A 27 -13.74 2.31 1.39
C PRO A 27 -12.92 1.62 2.49
N VAL A 28 -13.32 1.79 3.74
CA VAL A 28 -12.81 1.02 4.87
C VAL A 28 -13.50 -0.34 4.87
N GLY A 29 -12.78 -1.40 5.16
CA GLY A 29 -13.32 -2.76 5.23
C GLY A 29 -13.34 -3.51 3.88
N GLU A 30 -13.12 -2.81 2.79
CA GLU A 30 -13.17 -3.38 1.44
C GLU A 30 -11.86 -3.12 0.69
N PRO A 31 -10.93 -4.08 0.65
CA PRO A 31 -9.67 -3.91 -0.06
C PRO A 31 -9.91 -3.73 -1.57
N VAL A 32 -9.18 -2.78 -2.15
CA VAL A 32 -9.24 -2.44 -3.58
C VAL A 32 -7.93 -2.83 -4.26
N LEU A 33 -8.04 -3.37 -5.47
CA LEU A 33 -6.90 -3.78 -6.30
C LEU A 33 -6.82 -2.91 -7.55
N VAL A 34 -5.61 -2.47 -7.88
CA VAL A 34 -5.29 -1.90 -9.20
C VAL A 34 -4.18 -2.72 -9.84
N ALA A 35 -4.55 -3.49 -10.85
CA ALA A 35 -3.61 -4.28 -11.65
C ALA A 35 -3.09 -3.47 -12.84
N GLY A 36 -1.88 -3.80 -13.29
CA GLY A 36 -1.32 -3.17 -14.49
C GLY A 36 0.10 -3.63 -14.78
N ARG A 37 0.51 -3.49 -16.04
CA ARG A 37 1.88 -3.82 -16.46
C ARG A 37 2.90 -2.90 -15.79
N SER A 38 4.18 -3.30 -15.75
CA SER A 38 5.25 -2.40 -15.34
C SER A 38 5.23 -1.12 -16.18
N GLY A 39 5.42 0.04 -15.55
CA GLY A 39 5.36 1.35 -16.20
C GLY A 39 3.95 1.88 -16.51
N SER A 40 2.86 1.21 -16.09
CA SER A 40 1.50 1.71 -16.32
C SER A 40 1.08 2.90 -15.44
N GLY A 41 1.90 3.31 -14.46
CA GLY A 41 1.58 4.42 -13.55
C GLY A 41 1.08 3.98 -12.17
N LYS A 42 1.15 2.70 -11.80
CA LYS A 42 0.67 2.19 -10.49
C LYS A 42 1.36 2.85 -9.30
N THR A 43 2.70 2.87 -9.30
CA THR A 43 3.48 3.52 -8.24
C THR A 43 3.19 5.02 -8.19
N THR A 44 3.07 5.67 -9.34
CA THR A 44 2.71 7.10 -9.42
C THR A 44 1.32 7.36 -8.84
N LEU A 45 0.35 6.48 -9.08
CA LEU A 45 -0.96 6.58 -8.43
C LEU A 45 -0.83 6.52 -6.90
N LEU A 46 -0.03 5.60 -6.37
CA LEU A 46 0.23 5.53 -4.91
C LEU A 46 0.92 6.79 -4.39
N GLU A 47 1.91 7.32 -5.11
CA GLU A 47 2.62 8.56 -4.73
C GLU A 47 1.69 9.77 -4.68
N LEU A 48 0.78 9.91 -5.65
CA LEU A 48 -0.26 10.95 -5.65
C LEU A 48 -1.18 10.79 -4.44
N LEU A 49 -1.69 9.59 -4.19
CA LEU A 49 -2.57 9.30 -3.06
C LEU A 49 -1.86 9.53 -1.71
N ALA A 50 -0.58 9.20 -1.62
CA ALA A 50 0.24 9.43 -0.42
C ALA A 50 0.67 10.89 -0.22
N GLY A 51 0.43 11.78 -1.21
CA GLY A 51 0.85 13.18 -1.15
C GLY A 51 2.36 13.37 -1.37
N LEU A 52 3.04 12.42 -2.00
CA LEU A 52 4.44 12.52 -2.42
C LEU A 52 4.59 13.22 -3.77
N ALA A 53 3.53 13.23 -4.56
CA ALA A 53 3.39 14.01 -5.79
C ALA A 53 2.04 14.74 -5.78
N GLU A 54 1.92 15.80 -6.57
CA GLU A 54 0.67 16.55 -6.75
C GLU A 54 0.07 16.22 -8.11
N PRO A 55 -1.25 16.05 -8.20
CA PRO A 55 -1.92 15.85 -9.48
C PRO A 55 -1.94 17.14 -10.31
N ASP A 56 -1.88 17.02 -11.64
CA ASP A 56 -2.05 18.16 -12.55
C ASP A 56 -3.54 18.49 -12.78
N ALA A 57 -4.42 17.51 -12.58
CA ALA A 57 -5.86 17.65 -12.73
C ALA A 57 -6.61 16.77 -11.73
N GLY A 58 -7.88 17.14 -11.51
CA GLY A 58 -8.77 16.40 -10.62
C GLY A 58 -8.52 16.70 -9.14
N GLN A 59 -9.10 15.85 -8.28
CA GLN A 59 -9.15 16.08 -6.84
C GLN A 59 -8.96 14.76 -6.08
N ILE A 60 -8.35 14.85 -4.91
CA ILE A 60 -8.28 13.75 -3.94
C ILE A 60 -9.02 14.20 -2.68
N LEU A 61 -10.01 13.41 -2.27
CA LEU A 61 -10.88 13.74 -1.15
C LEU A 61 -10.78 12.67 -0.06
N TRP A 62 -10.84 13.13 1.19
CA TRP A 62 -11.02 12.28 2.35
C TRP A 62 -12.35 12.59 3.01
N ARG A 63 -13.24 11.59 3.10
CA ARG A 63 -14.60 11.73 3.66
C ARG A 63 -15.42 12.84 2.97
N GLY A 64 -15.19 13.03 1.66
CA GLY A 64 -15.88 14.03 0.86
C GLY A 64 -15.25 15.43 0.84
N GLU A 65 -14.22 15.68 1.66
CA GLU A 65 -13.51 16.97 1.72
C GLU A 65 -12.17 16.90 0.99
N LEU A 66 -11.76 18.01 0.37
CA LEU A 66 -10.46 18.12 -0.30
C LEU A 66 -9.32 17.81 0.68
N CYS A 67 -8.41 16.94 0.25
CA CYS A 67 -7.30 16.49 1.06
C CYS A 67 -5.98 17.00 0.47
N SER A 68 -5.29 17.90 1.17
CA SER A 68 -3.99 18.42 0.77
C SER A 68 -2.90 17.35 0.80
N ALA A 69 -1.79 17.54 0.07
CA ALA A 69 -0.65 16.62 0.12
C ALA A 69 -0.13 16.42 1.54
N GLN A 70 -0.08 17.48 2.34
CA GLN A 70 0.35 17.37 3.74
C GLN A 70 -0.58 16.47 4.55
N GLN A 71 -1.90 16.61 4.39
CA GLN A 71 -2.88 15.74 5.05
C GLN A 71 -2.75 14.29 4.57
N ARG A 72 -2.58 14.06 3.25
CA ARG A 72 -2.39 12.72 2.67
C ARG A 72 -1.15 12.02 3.24
N ARG A 73 -0.03 12.74 3.43
CA ARG A 73 1.19 12.18 4.05
C ARG A 73 0.98 11.67 5.47
N TRP A 74 0.04 12.26 6.23
CA TRP A 74 -0.31 11.77 7.57
C TRP A 74 -1.37 10.67 7.52
N LEU A 75 -2.30 10.78 6.60
CA LEU A 75 -3.43 9.87 6.43
C LEU A 75 -3.00 8.50 5.91
N CYS A 76 -2.02 8.49 4.99
CA CYS A 76 -1.60 7.29 4.27
C CYS A 76 -0.30 6.70 4.81
N GLY A 77 -0.28 5.37 4.95
CA GLY A 77 0.92 4.56 5.06
C GLY A 77 1.24 3.96 3.69
N LEU A 78 2.45 4.16 3.19
CA LEU A 78 2.89 3.65 1.89
C LEU A 78 4.02 2.64 2.07
N VAL A 79 3.86 1.45 1.49
CA VAL A 79 4.90 0.42 1.41
C VAL A 79 5.22 0.17 -0.05
N PHE A 80 6.46 0.42 -0.42
CA PHE A 80 6.97 0.21 -1.78
C PHE A 80 7.31 -1.26 -2.06
N GLN A 81 7.49 -1.60 -3.33
CA GLN A 81 7.76 -2.95 -3.84
C GLN A 81 8.97 -3.62 -3.18
N PHE A 82 10.04 -2.86 -2.91
CA PHE A 82 11.28 -3.34 -2.28
C PHE A 82 11.55 -2.55 -1.00
N PRO A 83 10.80 -2.80 0.09
CA PRO A 83 10.86 -1.98 1.30
C PRO A 83 12.24 -2.03 1.96
N GLU A 84 13.02 -3.11 1.77
CA GLU A 84 14.37 -3.25 2.28
C GLU A 84 15.33 -2.15 1.78
N ARG A 85 15.04 -1.54 0.63
CA ARG A 85 15.83 -0.44 0.06
C ARG A 85 15.53 0.91 0.73
N HIS A 86 14.51 0.96 1.57
CA HIS A 86 14.03 2.17 2.23
C HIS A 86 14.27 2.19 3.73
N PHE A 87 14.82 1.10 4.31
CA PHE A 87 15.21 1.08 5.71
C PHE A 87 16.39 1.99 5.95
N LEU A 88 16.28 2.85 6.97
CA LEU A 88 17.30 3.84 7.36
C LEU A 88 17.94 3.49 8.70
N GLY A 89 17.27 2.73 9.53
CA GLY A 89 17.77 2.27 10.82
C GLY A 89 18.78 1.15 10.67
N LEU A 90 19.89 1.22 11.38
CA LEU A 90 20.89 0.14 11.46
C LEU A 90 20.38 -1.08 12.23
N THR A 91 19.30 -0.91 13.00
CA THR A 91 18.64 -1.99 13.75
C THR A 91 17.13 -1.87 13.59
N VAL A 92 16.42 -2.98 13.81
CA VAL A 92 14.95 -3.03 13.86
C VAL A 92 14.40 -2.00 14.84
N ALA A 93 15.02 -1.88 16.03
CA ALA A 93 14.58 -0.90 17.04
C ALA A 93 14.74 0.55 16.57
N GLN A 94 15.79 0.86 15.82
CA GLN A 94 15.97 2.19 15.25
C GLN A 94 14.96 2.46 14.15
N GLU A 95 14.75 1.49 13.24
CA GLU A 95 13.78 1.62 12.14
C GLU A 95 12.37 1.89 12.65
N LEU A 96 11.90 1.12 13.64
CA LEU A 96 10.57 1.29 14.24
C LEU A 96 10.38 2.65 14.93
N ARG A 97 11.46 3.29 15.39
CA ARG A 97 11.40 4.59 16.08
C ARG A 97 11.61 5.80 15.19
N LEU A 98 11.94 5.58 13.92
CA LEU A 98 12.15 6.69 12.97
C LEU A 98 10.89 7.57 12.84
N GLY A 99 11.08 8.88 12.99
CA GLY A 99 9.98 9.86 12.90
C GLY A 99 9.12 9.99 14.16
N HIS A 100 9.36 9.19 15.20
CA HIS A 100 8.64 9.27 16.47
C HIS A 100 9.49 9.94 17.57
N ARG A 101 8.97 11.00 18.23
CA ARG A 101 9.64 11.62 19.35
C ARG A 101 9.56 10.77 20.63
N ARG A 102 8.42 10.14 20.83
CA ARG A 102 8.17 9.18 21.93
C ARG A 102 7.31 8.06 21.37
N LEU A 103 7.71 6.84 21.63
CA LEU A 103 6.97 5.65 21.24
C LEU A 103 7.11 4.65 22.39
N GLU A 104 5.98 4.31 22.99
CA GLU A 104 5.92 3.37 24.10
C GLU A 104 6.27 1.97 23.63
N ALA A 105 6.97 1.20 24.49
CA ALA A 105 7.42 -0.15 24.14
C ALA A 105 6.24 -1.08 23.85
N GLU A 106 5.17 -0.96 24.64
CA GLU A 106 3.94 -1.73 24.48
C GLU A 106 3.30 -1.51 23.12
N ARG A 107 3.36 -0.29 22.57
CA ARG A 107 2.84 0.01 21.22
C ARG A 107 3.68 -0.67 20.14
N ILE A 108 5.00 -0.70 20.31
CA ILE A 108 5.90 -1.40 19.39
C ILE A 108 5.61 -2.89 19.40
N GLU A 109 5.53 -3.48 20.61
CA GLU A 109 5.25 -4.91 20.79
C GLU A 109 3.90 -5.30 20.18
N ALA A 110 2.84 -4.54 20.45
CA ALA A 110 1.51 -4.77 19.87
C ALA A 110 1.52 -4.74 18.34
N VAL A 111 2.24 -3.79 17.74
CA VAL A 111 2.33 -3.70 16.27
C VAL A 111 3.18 -4.85 15.71
N LEU A 112 4.29 -5.21 16.35
CA LEU A 112 5.08 -6.37 15.92
C LEU A 112 4.29 -7.67 16.02
N GLU A 113 3.49 -7.84 17.05
CA GLU A 113 2.57 -8.99 17.18
C GLU A 113 1.52 -8.97 16.06
N GLN A 114 0.91 -7.81 15.78
CA GLN A 114 -0.08 -7.64 14.73
C GLN A 114 0.44 -8.05 13.34
N VAL A 115 1.71 -7.76 13.05
CA VAL A 115 2.33 -8.14 11.76
C VAL A 115 3.02 -9.51 11.80
N GLY A 116 2.89 -10.28 12.89
CA GLY A 116 3.50 -11.61 13.04
C GLY A 116 5.03 -11.59 13.18
N LEU A 117 5.56 -10.54 13.83
CA LEU A 117 6.98 -10.37 14.15
C LEU A 117 7.23 -10.33 15.67
N ALA A 118 6.35 -10.92 16.47
CA ALA A 118 6.55 -11.03 17.92
C ALA A 118 7.89 -11.68 18.24
N GLY A 119 8.63 -11.12 19.19
CA GLY A 119 9.93 -11.64 19.61
C GLY A 119 11.09 -11.37 18.64
N LEU A 120 10.88 -10.55 17.60
CA LEU A 120 11.96 -10.17 16.69
C LEU A 120 13.07 -9.43 17.45
N PRO A 121 14.38 -9.87 17.33
CA PRO A 121 15.45 -9.23 18.05
C PRO A 121 15.62 -7.74 17.66
N ALA A 122 15.45 -6.85 18.64
CA ALA A 122 15.46 -5.40 18.44
C ALA A 122 16.78 -4.85 17.88
N GLN A 123 17.91 -5.53 18.16
CA GLN A 123 19.25 -5.15 17.71
C GLN A 123 19.65 -5.78 16.38
N GLN A 124 18.80 -6.62 15.79
CA GLN A 124 19.06 -7.20 14.48
C GLN A 124 19.01 -6.15 13.38
N ALA A 125 19.93 -6.22 12.43
CA ALA A 125 19.91 -5.37 11.25
C ALA A 125 18.75 -5.76 10.32
N PRO A 126 17.96 -4.80 9.79
CA PRO A 126 16.84 -5.10 8.89
C PRO A 126 17.24 -5.95 7.66
N GLU A 127 18.46 -5.78 7.14
CA GLU A 127 18.95 -6.52 5.97
C GLU A 127 19.16 -8.02 6.23
N ARG A 128 19.23 -8.42 7.50
CA ARG A 128 19.38 -9.84 7.90
C ARG A 128 18.04 -10.56 8.03
N LEU A 129 16.94 -9.85 7.88
CA LEU A 129 15.60 -10.41 7.88
C LEU A 129 15.30 -11.13 6.56
N SER A 130 14.47 -12.18 6.61
CA SER A 130 13.93 -12.76 5.38
C SER A 130 13.05 -11.72 4.63
N GLY A 131 12.84 -11.91 3.32
CA GLY A 131 12.02 -11.01 2.52
C GLY A 131 10.60 -10.82 3.10
N GLY A 132 9.99 -11.88 3.62
CA GLY A 132 8.70 -11.80 4.31
C GLY A 132 8.77 -10.99 5.61
N GLN A 133 9.82 -11.17 6.41
CA GLN A 133 10.03 -10.38 7.62
C GLN A 133 10.28 -8.91 7.30
N GLN A 134 11.05 -8.60 6.27
CA GLN A 134 11.28 -7.22 5.81
C GLN A 134 9.98 -6.55 5.38
N ARG A 135 9.12 -7.27 4.65
CA ARG A 135 7.80 -6.80 4.22
C ARG A 135 6.91 -6.47 5.43
N ARG A 136 6.89 -7.37 6.42
CA ARG A 136 6.12 -7.18 7.65
C ARG A 136 6.71 -6.06 8.53
N LEU A 137 8.04 -5.92 8.58
CA LEU A 137 8.68 -4.79 9.26
C LEU A 137 8.30 -3.45 8.63
N ALA A 138 8.30 -3.34 7.30
CA ALA A 138 7.86 -2.14 6.62
C ALA A 138 6.38 -1.80 6.91
N LEU A 139 5.51 -2.82 6.98
CA LEU A 139 4.13 -2.62 7.43
C LEU A 139 4.08 -2.13 8.87
N ALA A 140 4.87 -2.73 9.79
CA ALA A 140 4.93 -2.31 11.18
C ALA A 140 5.33 -0.83 11.32
N VAL A 141 6.36 -0.39 10.59
CA VAL A 141 6.79 1.02 10.56
C VAL A 141 5.64 1.95 10.15
N GLN A 142 4.86 1.58 9.14
CA GLN A 142 3.69 2.38 8.74
C GLN A 142 2.58 2.33 9.81
N LEU A 143 2.28 1.16 10.37
CA LEU A 143 1.21 0.99 11.37
C LEU A 143 1.48 1.75 12.68
N LEU A 144 2.73 1.96 13.06
CA LEU A 144 3.09 2.79 14.22
C LEU A 144 2.64 4.25 14.07
N ARG A 145 2.47 4.73 12.84
CA ARG A 145 1.92 6.06 12.52
C ARG A 145 0.39 6.11 12.56
N ASP A 146 -0.27 4.96 12.75
CA ASP A 146 -1.73 4.79 12.74
C ASP A 146 -2.44 5.35 11.49
N PRO A 147 -2.02 4.92 10.28
CA PRO A 147 -2.61 5.42 9.05
C PRO A 147 -4.05 4.94 8.90
N GLN A 148 -4.90 5.79 8.32
CA GLN A 148 -6.28 5.43 7.98
C GLN A 148 -6.38 4.77 6.60
N VAL A 149 -5.34 4.93 5.77
CA VAL A 149 -5.24 4.36 4.43
C VAL A 149 -3.90 3.65 4.30
N LEU A 150 -3.90 2.42 3.81
CA LEU A 150 -2.70 1.67 3.47
C LEU A 150 -2.59 1.55 1.94
N LEU A 151 -1.45 1.95 1.42
CA LEU A 151 -1.10 1.93 0.01
C LEU A 151 0.08 0.98 -0.19
N LEU A 152 -0.09 -0.07 -0.98
CA LEU A 152 0.87 -1.16 -1.07
C LEU A 152 1.26 -1.42 -2.53
N ASP A 153 2.55 -1.27 -2.81
CA ASP A 153 3.11 -1.55 -4.14
C ASP A 153 3.71 -2.94 -4.17
N GLU A 154 3.10 -3.85 -4.96
CA GLU A 154 3.55 -5.23 -5.18
C GLU A 154 3.87 -5.97 -3.84
N PRO A 155 2.96 -6.01 -2.86
CA PRO A 155 3.28 -6.47 -1.50
C PRO A 155 3.68 -7.94 -1.42
N THR A 156 3.41 -8.72 -2.43
CA THR A 156 3.68 -10.17 -2.49
C THR A 156 4.80 -10.53 -3.46
N ALA A 157 5.36 -9.55 -4.19
CA ALA A 157 6.39 -9.81 -5.19
C ALA A 157 7.65 -10.44 -4.59
N GLY A 158 8.17 -11.49 -5.22
CA GLY A 158 9.40 -12.17 -4.82
C GLY A 158 9.30 -13.02 -3.54
N LEU A 159 8.11 -13.19 -2.98
CA LEU A 159 7.88 -14.08 -1.84
C LEU A 159 7.54 -15.49 -2.33
N ASP A 160 8.01 -16.51 -1.60
CA ASP A 160 7.54 -17.87 -1.80
C ASP A 160 6.04 -18.00 -1.46
N TRP A 161 5.42 -19.09 -1.92
CA TRP A 161 3.95 -19.21 -1.87
C TRP A 161 3.39 -19.22 -0.44
N ALA A 162 4.09 -19.84 0.53
CA ALA A 162 3.64 -19.94 1.91
C ALA A 162 3.68 -18.57 2.61
N VAL A 163 4.79 -17.85 2.48
CA VAL A 163 4.96 -16.51 3.03
C VAL A 163 4.01 -15.52 2.35
N ARG A 164 3.74 -15.70 1.06
CA ARG A 164 2.80 -14.90 0.28
C ARG A 164 1.39 -14.97 0.84
N ASP A 165 0.89 -16.18 1.15
CA ASP A 165 -0.44 -16.37 1.74
C ASP A 165 -0.56 -15.73 3.14
N GLU A 166 0.48 -15.83 3.96
CA GLU A 166 0.51 -15.16 5.26
C GLU A 166 0.46 -13.63 5.14
N VAL A 167 1.20 -13.06 4.18
CA VAL A 167 1.16 -11.61 3.91
C VAL A 167 -0.22 -11.20 3.39
N LEU A 168 -0.80 -11.96 2.46
CA LEU A 168 -2.15 -11.70 1.95
C LEU A 168 -3.18 -11.70 3.09
N GLN A 169 -3.14 -12.70 3.98
CA GLN A 169 -4.05 -12.75 5.11
C GLN A 169 -3.88 -11.55 6.05
N LEU A 170 -2.65 -11.17 6.36
CA LEU A 170 -2.35 -9.97 7.14
C LEU A 170 -2.96 -8.72 6.50
N LEU A 171 -2.81 -8.54 5.18
CA LEU A 171 -3.38 -7.38 4.48
C LEU A 171 -4.91 -7.35 4.56
N LEU A 172 -5.56 -8.50 4.42
CA LEU A 172 -7.02 -8.61 4.56
C LEU A 172 -7.49 -8.28 5.99
N ASP A 173 -6.74 -8.69 7.00
CA ASP A 173 -7.05 -8.36 8.39
C ASP A 173 -6.88 -6.86 8.66
N LEU A 174 -5.82 -6.24 8.14
CA LEU A 174 -5.61 -4.79 8.23
C LEU A 174 -6.67 -3.99 7.49
N ALA A 175 -7.21 -4.52 6.39
CA ALA A 175 -8.26 -3.86 5.61
C ALA A 175 -9.59 -3.75 6.36
N LYS A 176 -9.87 -4.60 7.37
CA LYS A 176 -11.11 -4.55 8.15
C LYS A 176 -11.33 -3.19 8.84
N GLU A 177 -10.24 -2.53 9.23
CA GLU A 177 -10.29 -1.27 10.00
C GLU A 177 -9.78 -0.07 9.21
N ARG A 178 -9.19 -0.29 8.02
CA ARG A 178 -8.53 0.73 7.20
C ARG A 178 -8.96 0.64 5.74
N ALA A 179 -8.89 1.76 5.03
CA ALA A 179 -8.92 1.72 3.58
C ALA A 179 -7.61 1.09 3.08
N LEU A 180 -7.69 0.17 2.13
CA LEU A 180 -6.52 -0.54 1.62
C LEU A 180 -6.52 -0.59 0.09
N LEU A 181 -5.44 -0.12 -0.52
CA LEU A 181 -5.17 -0.24 -1.94
C LEU A 181 -3.92 -1.07 -2.17
N VAL A 182 -4.07 -2.13 -2.94
CA VAL A 182 -2.94 -2.89 -3.46
C VAL A 182 -2.77 -2.60 -4.94
N VAL A 183 -1.56 -2.29 -5.37
CA VAL A 183 -1.24 -2.30 -6.80
C VAL A 183 -0.33 -3.48 -7.12
N THR A 184 -0.61 -4.18 -8.24
CA THR A 184 0.14 -5.39 -8.61
C THR A 184 0.10 -5.69 -10.11
N HIS A 185 1.02 -6.50 -10.56
CA HIS A 185 0.98 -7.10 -11.90
C HIS A 185 0.45 -8.55 -11.87
N GLU A 186 0.21 -9.13 -10.67
CA GLU A 186 -0.32 -10.49 -10.43
C GLU A 186 -1.71 -10.43 -9.77
N PRO A 187 -2.76 -9.96 -10.47
CA PRO A 187 -4.10 -9.77 -9.87
C PRO A 187 -4.76 -11.10 -9.45
N GLU A 188 -4.36 -12.21 -10.04
CA GLU A 188 -4.88 -13.55 -9.74
C GLU A 188 -4.65 -13.96 -8.29
N LEU A 189 -3.61 -13.44 -7.64
CA LEU A 189 -3.33 -13.71 -6.23
C LEU A 189 -4.38 -13.12 -5.28
N PHE A 190 -5.08 -12.09 -5.72
CA PHE A 190 -6.11 -11.39 -4.96
C PHE A 190 -7.52 -11.80 -5.34
N GLN A 191 -7.65 -12.78 -6.23
CA GLN A 191 -8.94 -13.28 -6.72
C GLN A 191 -9.82 -13.78 -5.55
N GLY A 192 -11.07 -13.28 -5.49
CA GLY A 192 -12.00 -13.59 -4.41
C GLY A 192 -11.65 -13.01 -3.04
N ARG A 193 -10.59 -12.20 -2.95
CA ARG A 193 -10.10 -11.59 -1.71
C ARG A 193 -10.27 -10.07 -1.67
N VAL A 194 -10.65 -9.45 -2.79
CA VAL A 194 -10.87 -8.00 -2.89
C VAL A 194 -12.28 -7.71 -3.36
N ALA A 195 -12.86 -6.62 -2.87
CA ALA A 195 -14.22 -6.20 -3.23
C ALA A 195 -14.27 -5.55 -4.63
N GLN A 196 -13.22 -4.83 -5.00
CA GLN A 196 -13.11 -4.12 -6.27
C GLN A 196 -11.73 -4.36 -6.89
N ALA A 197 -11.70 -4.62 -8.19
CA ALA A 197 -10.48 -4.76 -8.95
C ALA A 197 -10.55 -3.92 -10.23
N TRP A 198 -9.46 -3.23 -10.52
CA TRP A 198 -9.30 -2.36 -11.67
C TRP A 198 -8.03 -2.71 -12.44
N ARG A 199 -8.02 -2.45 -13.74
CA ARG A 199 -6.83 -2.51 -14.58
C ARG A 199 -6.42 -1.10 -14.98
N LEU A 200 -5.20 -0.70 -14.65
CA LEU A 200 -4.62 0.54 -15.13
C LEU A 200 -3.93 0.31 -16.48
N ARG A 201 -4.50 0.88 -17.54
CA ARG A 201 -4.02 0.76 -18.91
C ARG A 201 -4.18 2.07 -19.67
N GLY A 202 -3.14 2.53 -20.34
CA GLY A 202 -3.20 3.77 -21.14
C GLY A 202 -3.62 5.00 -20.32
N GLY A 203 -3.26 5.04 -19.03
CA GLY A 203 -3.62 6.15 -18.14
C GLY A 203 -5.03 6.08 -17.54
N GLN A 204 -5.83 5.07 -17.86
CA GLN A 204 -7.23 4.93 -17.43
C GLN A 204 -7.47 3.67 -16.60
N LEU A 205 -8.50 3.70 -15.75
CA LEU A 205 -8.96 2.54 -14.98
C LEU A 205 -10.10 1.83 -15.72
N GLU A 206 -9.90 0.55 -16.01
CA GLU A 206 -10.90 -0.34 -16.55
C GLU A 206 -11.30 -1.35 -15.45
N PRO A 207 -12.59 -1.66 -15.26
CA PRO A 207 -12.99 -2.70 -14.31
C PRO A 207 -12.36 -4.04 -14.67
N LEU A 208 -11.75 -4.71 -13.68
CA LEU A 208 -11.42 -6.12 -13.81
C LEU A 208 -12.62 -6.94 -13.32
N PRO A 209 -13.10 -7.92 -14.08
CA PRO A 209 -14.11 -8.84 -13.59
C PRO A 209 -13.58 -9.49 -12.31
N THR A 210 -14.26 -9.27 -11.19
CA THR A 210 -14.02 -10.02 -9.95
C THR A 210 -14.43 -11.45 -10.25
N MET A 211 -13.47 -12.34 -10.46
CA MET A 211 -13.79 -13.75 -10.62
C MET A 211 -14.32 -14.27 -9.30
N GLN A 212 -15.61 -14.65 -9.26
CA GLN A 212 -16.23 -15.26 -8.09
C GLN A 212 -15.43 -16.51 -7.68
N PRO A 213 -15.23 -16.74 -6.38
CA PRO A 213 -14.64 -18.00 -5.93
C PRO A 213 -15.60 -19.13 -6.28
N GLY A 214 -15.30 -19.95 -7.30
CA GLY A 214 -16.13 -21.12 -7.55
C GLY A 214 -16.22 -21.72 -8.95
N LEU A 215 -15.44 -21.29 -9.92
CA LEU A 215 -15.37 -22.03 -11.20
C LEU A 215 -13.90 -22.24 -11.57
N ARG A 216 -13.33 -23.35 -11.09
CA ARG A 216 -12.17 -23.94 -11.74
C ARG A 216 -12.68 -24.64 -13.02
N PRO A 217 -11.99 -24.46 -14.17
CA PRO A 217 -12.26 -25.25 -15.35
C PRO A 217 -11.94 -26.73 -15.14
#